data_6ac32eba2a32bceddb9997d91628e6bc
#
_entry.id   6ac32eba2a32bceddb9997d91628e6bc
#
_cell.length_a   1.000
_cell.length_b   1.000
_cell.length_c   1.000
_cell.angle_alpha   90.00
_cell.angle_beta   90.00
_cell.angle_gamma   90.00
#
_symmetry.space_group_name_H-M   'P 1'
#
loop_
_entity.id
_entity.type
_entity.pdbx_description
1 polymer ?
#
loop_
_entity_poly.entity_id
_entity_poly.type
_entity_poly.pdbx_seq_one_letter_code
_entity_poly.pdbx_strand_id
1 'polypeptide(L)'
;REFIEAKVDLLIISPNESEPVTPIAVEAFDMGIPTIIWDRKIHSDHYTTCISADNYDIGRDVGRYINTILSEGSTILEITGLMSSSPAVERHKGFLAEASESYSVHTIPGDWKPDVAKERVAAIGHYNDIDLVFAHNDDMALAAYNVINAADSLCAQRIKFIGIDALVGVDAVLD
;
A
#
# COMPACT_ATOMS: atom_id res chain seq x y z
N ARG A 1 20.95 -3.44 16.66
CA ARG A 1 21.95 -3.04 17.70
C ARG A 1 23.29 -3.69 17.46
N GLU A 2 23.36 -4.97 17.14
CA GLU A 2 24.63 -5.69 16.87
C GLU A 2 25.51 -4.95 15.84
N PHE A 3 24.94 -4.41 14.78
CA PHE A 3 25.68 -3.61 13.78
C PHE A 3 26.23 -2.29 14.32
N ILE A 4 25.50 -1.66 15.25
CA ILE A 4 25.97 -0.43 15.92
C ILE A 4 27.17 -0.76 16.82
N GLU A 5 27.07 -1.84 17.62
CA GLU A 5 28.15 -2.32 18.49
C GLU A 5 29.37 -2.77 17.68
N ALA A 6 29.14 -3.37 16.52
CA ALA A 6 30.21 -3.78 15.58
C ALA A 6 30.85 -2.58 14.84
N LYS A 7 30.31 -1.37 15.00
CA LYS A 7 30.78 -0.13 14.34
C LYS A 7 30.95 -0.30 12.83
N VAL A 8 29.89 -0.76 12.18
CA VAL A 8 29.89 -0.90 10.71
C VAL A 8 30.09 0.46 10.04
N ASP A 9 30.67 0.47 8.84
CA ASP A 9 30.98 1.70 8.09
C ASP A 9 29.73 2.35 7.47
N LEU A 10 28.67 1.59 7.29
CA LEU A 10 27.39 2.04 6.69
C LEU A 10 26.27 1.13 7.16
N LEU A 11 25.09 1.73 7.40
CA LEU A 11 23.87 1.00 7.71
C LEU A 11 22.79 1.34 6.68
N ILE A 12 22.20 0.32 6.05
CA ILE A 12 21.04 0.47 5.16
C ILE A 12 19.87 -0.23 5.86
N ILE A 13 18.77 0.53 6.07
CA ILE A 13 17.60 0.05 6.81
C ILE A 13 16.37 0.16 5.91
N SER A 14 15.69 -0.96 5.65
CA SER A 14 14.32 -0.99 5.12
C SER A 14 13.36 -1.31 6.27
N PRO A 15 12.70 -0.31 6.87
CA PRO A 15 11.87 -0.55 8.05
C PRO A 15 10.58 -1.28 7.65
N ASN A 16 10.24 -2.36 8.34
CA ASN A 16 8.91 -2.97 8.16
C ASN A 16 7.82 -2.04 8.72
N GLU A 17 8.07 -1.48 9.90
CA GLU A 17 7.22 -0.52 10.58
C GLU A 17 8.06 0.70 10.99
N SER A 18 7.48 1.90 10.88
CA SER A 18 8.24 3.14 11.10
C SER A 18 8.61 3.35 12.56
N GLU A 19 7.64 3.19 13.47
CA GLU A 19 7.80 3.56 14.89
C GLU A 19 8.86 2.73 15.63
N PRO A 20 8.87 1.37 15.58
CA PRO A 20 9.84 0.58 16.36
C PRO A 20 11.27 0.69 15.81
N VAL A 21 11.45 1.06 14.55
CA VAL A 21 12.78 1.16 13.92
C VAL A 21 13.39 2.56 14.09
N THR A 22 12.57 3.59 14.25
CA THR A 22 13.03 4.98 14.37
C THR A 22 14.10 5.18 15.45
N PRO A 23 13.95 4.73 16.72
CA PRO A 23 14.95 4.98 17.75
C PRO A 23 16.31 4.36 17.44
N ILE A 24 16.32 3.18 16.82
CA ILE A 24 17.57 2.46 16.49
C ILE A 24 18.28 3.12 15.29
N ALA A 25 17.54 3.59 14.31
CA ALA A 25 18.09 4.30 13.17
C ALA A 25 18.72 5.63 13.59
N VAL A 26 18.04 6.37 14.46
CA VAL A 26 18.55 7.62 15.07
C VAL A 26 19.80 7.36 15.90
N GLU A 27 19.80 6.32 16.76
CA GLU A 27 20.96 5.92 17.57
C GLU A 27 22.19 5.66 16.68
N ALA A 28 22.01 4.91 15.57
CA ALA A 28 23.11 4.63 14.64
C ALA A 28 23.67 5.92 14.01
N PHE A 29 22.80 6.80 13.52
CA PHE A 29 23.19 8.05 12.91
C PHE A 29 23.90 9.00 13.89
N ASP A 30 23.37 9.15 15.11
CA ASP A 30 23.94 10.02 16.14
C ASP A 30 25.29 9.48 16.65
N MET A 31 25.56 8.19 16.55
CA MET A 31 26.87 7.58 16.79
C MET A 31 27.86 7.74 15.62
N GLY A 32 27.47 8.43 14.57
CA GLY A 32 28.33 8.73 13.41
C GLY A 32 28.38 7.63 12.36
N ILE A 33 27.48 6.62 12.41
CA ILE A 33 27.37 5.61 11.35
C ILE A 33 26.49 6.18 10.24
N PRO A 34 26.99 6.35 8.99
CA PRO A 34 26.16 6.72 7.86
C PRO A 34 24.95 5.78 7.74
N THR A 35 23.74 6.36 7.77
CA THR A 35 22.50 5.56 7.81
C THR A 35 21.63 5.93 6.63
N ILE A 36 21.33 4.96 5.76
CA ILE A 36 20.43 5.09 4.61
C ILE A 36 19.10 4.43 4.97
N ILE A 37 18.02 5.19 4.86
CA ILE A 37 16.66 4.66 4.97
C ILE A 37 16.17 4.30 3.56
N TRP A 38 15.70 3.06 3.38
CA TRP A 38 15.32 2.52 2.08
C TRP A 38 13.85 2.12 2.06
N ASP A 39 13.15 2.45 0.96
CA ASP A 39 11.77 2.10 0.67
C ASP A 39 10.75 2.77 1.59
N ARG A 40 10.75 2.44 2.88
CA ARG A 40 9.81 2.97 3.88
C ARG A 40 10.49 3.97 4.79
N LYS A 41 9.77 5.02 5.17
CA LYS A 41 10.28 6.11 6.02
C LYS A 41 10.25 5.73 7.51
N ILE A 42 11.11 6.37 8.30
CA ILE A 42 11.06 6.42 9.78
C ILE A 42 10.43 7.76 10.22
N HIS A 43 10.11 7.88 11.51
CA HIS A 43 9.54 9.10 12.11
C HIS A 43 10.65 10.04 12.63
N SER A 44 11.66 10.29 11.82
CA SER A 44 12.78 11.18 12.11
C SER A 44 13.44 11.60 10.81
N ASP A 45 14.20 12.69 10.85
CA ASP A 45 15.12 13.17 9.81
C ASP A 45 16.60 12.94 10.17
N HIS A 46 16.88 12.26 11.29
CA HIS A 46 18.23 11.86 11.70
C HIS A 46 18.67 10.60 10.91
N TYR A 47 19.10 10.82 9.69
CA TYR A 47 19.71 9.83 8.79
C TYR A 47 20.54 10.55 7.71
N THR A 48 21.41 9.83 7.04
CA THR A 48 22.23 10.39 5.95
C THR A 48 21.38 10.70 4.71
N THR A 49 20.51 9.78 4.32
CA THR A 49 19.57 9.95 3.20
C THR A 49 18.41 8.97 3.31
N CYS A 50 17.29 9.30 2.68
CA CYS A 50 16.16 8.42 2.50
C CYS A 50 15.88 8.25 1.00
N ILE A 51 15.78 7.01 0.54
CA ILE A 51 15.47 6.65 -0.84
C ILE A 51 14.14 5.91 -0.84
N SER A 52 13.09 6.58 -1.27
CA SER A 52 11.71 6.07 -1.25
C SER A 52 10.93 6.66 -2.43
N ALA A 53 9.88 5.96 -2.86
CA ALA A 53 8.87 6.54 -3.74
C ALA A 53 8.04 7.60 -2.99
N ASP A 54 7.46 8.55 -3.72
CA ASP A 54 6.45 9.45 -3.16
C ASP A 54 5.09 8.73 -3.11
N ASN A 55 4.87 8.01 -2.00
CA ASN A 55 3.66 7.22 -1.82
C ASN A 55 2.40 8.08 -1.65
N TYR A 56 2.55 9.33 -1.21
CA TYR A 56 1.42 10.26 -1.15
C TYR A 56 0.97 10.66 -2.56
N ASP A 57 1.91 11.00 -3.45
CA ASP A 57 1.59 11.30 -4.86
C ASP A 57 1.07 10.07 -5.61
N ILE A 58 1.60 8.87 -5.35
CA ILE A 58 1.03 7.63 -5.90
C ILE A 58 -0.45 7.49 -5.51
N GLY A 59 -0.79 7.71 -4.25
CA GLY A 59 -2.19 7.68 -3.81
C GLY A 59 -3.05 8.74 -4.50
N ARG A 60 -2.54 9.98 -4.64
CA ARG A 60 -3.22 11.07 -5.35
C ARG A 60 -3.49 10.72 -6.82
N ASP A 61 -2.53 10.12 -7.50
CA ASP A 61 -2.69 9.73 -8.90
C ASP A 61 -3.76 8.67 -9.07
N VAL A 62 -3.87 7.70 -8.14
CA VAL A 62 -5.00 6.77 -8.10
C VAL A 62 -6.32 7.52 -7.92
N GLY A 63 -6.41 8.43 -6.93
CA GLY A 63 -7.62 9.23 -6.68
C GLY A 63 -8.04 10.03 -7.90
N ARG A 64 -7.10 10.67 -8.59
CA ARG A 64 -7.35 11.41 -9.84
C ARG A 64 -7.81 10.49 -10.97
N TYR A 65 -7.16 9.35 -11.12
CA TYR A 65 -7.50 8.39 -12.18
C TYR A 65 -8.92 7.85 -12.01
N ILE A 66 -9.29 7.43 -10.80
CA ILE A 66 -10.63 6.88 -10.56
C ILE A 66 -11.74 7.91 -10.81
N ASN A 67 -11.50 9.21 -10.59
CA ASN A 67 -12.43 10.27 -10.92
C ASN A 67 -12.72 10.36 -12.43
N THR A 68 -11.85 9.82 -13.28
CA THR A 68 -12.05 9.78 -14.74
C THR A 68 -12.85 8.56 -15.21
N ILE A 69 -12.94 7.52 -14.39
CA ILE A 69 -13.50 6.22 -14.80
C ILE A 69 -14.72 5.77 -13.98
N LEU A 70 -15.01 6.43 -12.86
CA LEU A 70 -16.17 6.14 -12.03
C LEU A 70 -17.20 7.26 -12.09
N SER A 71 -18.47 6.90 -11.87
CA SER A 71 -19.59 7.83 -11.73
C SER A 71 -19.72 8.29 -10.28
N GLU A 72 -20.39 9.43 -10.06
CA GLU A 72 -20.78 9.87 -8.71
C GLU A 72 -21.59 8.78 -7.98
N GLY A 73 -21.35 8.64 -6.69
CA GLY A 73 -22.00 7.64 -5.86
C GLY A 73 -21.43 6.23 -5.94
N SER A 74 -20.37 6.01 -6.74
CA SER A 74 -19.71 4.68 -6.83
C SER A 74 -19.13 4.23 -5.49
N THR A 75 -19.08 2.92 -5.30
CA THR A 75 -18.54 2.25 -4.12
C THR A 75 -17.16 1.68 -4.41
N ILE A 76 -16.19 2.02 -3.58
CA ILE A 76 -14.80 1.61 -3.70
C ILE A 76 -14.44 0.73 -2.49
N LEU A 77 -13.84 -0.42 -2.76
CA LEU A 77 -13.18 -1.25 -1.76
C LEU A 77 -11.68 -0.94 -1.79
N GLU A 78 -11.17 -0.29 -0.76
CA GLU A 78 -9.74 -0.07 -0.59
C GLU A 78 -9.11 -1.18 0.25
N ILE A 79 -8.03 -1.80 -0.24
CA ILE A 79 -7.26 -2.84 0.47
C ILE A 79 -5.89 -2.26 0.81
N THR A 80 -5.70 -1.88 2.06
CA THR A 80 -4.48 -1.19 2.49
C THR A 80 -3.33 -2.15 2.75
N GLY A 81 -2.10 -1.64 2.57
CA GLY A 81 -0.92 -2.26 3.17
C GLY A 81 -0.94 -2.16 4.69
N LEU A 82 0.18 -2.56 5.31
CA LEU A 82 0.35 -2.47 6.76
C LEU A 82 0.35 -1.01 7.22
N MET A 83 -0.68 -0.58 7.95
CA MET A 83 -0.89 0.83 8.34
C MET A 83 0.10 1.36 9.39
N SER A 84 0.99 0.53 9.92
CA SER A 84 2.17 0.95 10.69
C SER A 84 3.39 1.27 9.82
N SER A 85 3.28 1.13 8.50
CA SER A 85 4.30 1.49 7.52
C SER A 85 3.96 2.78 6.77
N SER A 86 4.96 3.60 6.46
CA SER A 86 4.77 4.89 5.79
C SER A 86 4.08 4.78 4.42
N PRO A 87 4.39 3.81 3.53
CA PRO A 87 3.75 3.74 2.22
C PRO A 87 2.23 3.51 2.30
N ALA A 88 1.76 2.68 3.24
CA ALA A 88 0.32 2.43 3.38
C ALA A 88 -0.42 3.69 3.84
N VAL A 89 0.12 4.38 4.85
CA VAL A 89 -0.46 5.63 5.36
C VAL A 89 -0.46 6.72 4.30
N GLU A 90 0.63 6.87 3.57
CA GLU A 90 0.79 7.89 2.54
C GLU A 90 -0.12 7.63 1.33
N ARG A 91 -0.18 6.38 0.80
CA ARG A 91 -1.09 5.99 -0.30
C ARG A 91 -2.56 6.23 0.08
N HIS A 92 -2.98 5.78 1.26
CA HIS A 92 -4.33 6.01 1.77
C HIS A 92 -4.68 7.51 1.83
N LYS A 93 -3.82 8.32 2.46
CA LYS A 93 -4.04 9.77 2.58
C LYS A 93 -4.07 10.47 1.22
N GLY A 94 -3.14 10.13 0.33
CA GLY A 94 -3.08 10.69 -1.01
C GLY A 94 -4.32 10.33 -1.83
N PHE A 95 -4.77 9.08 -1.77
CA PHE A 95 -5.98 8.60 -2.41
C PHE A 95 -7.21 9.39 -1.95
N LEU A 96 -7.44 9.50 -0.64
CA LEU A 96 -8.57 10.24 -0.09
C LEU A 96 -8.50 11.75 -0.36
N ALA A 97 -7.30 12.32 -0.56
CA ALA A 97 -7.16 13.74 -0.85
C ALA A 97 -7.66 14.14 -2.26
N GLU A 98 -7.69 13.19 -3.19
CA GLU A 98 -8.09 13.44 -4.60
C GLU A 98 -9.37 12.70 -5.00
N ALA A 99 -9.73 11.60 -4.33
CA ALA A 99 -10.97 10.87 -4.62
C ALA A 99 -12.20 11.77 -4.35
N SER A 100 -13.20 11.70 -5.23
CA SER A 100 -14.44 12.47 -5.06
C SER A 100 -15.12 12.14 -3.73
N GLU A 101 -15.59 13.17 -3.03
CA GLU A 101 -16.38 13.03 -1.80
C GLU A 101 -17.73 12.32 -2.03
N SER A 102 -18.15 12.16 -3.29
CA SER A 102 -19.36 11.41 -3.65
C SER A 102 -19.20 9.90 -3.53
N TYR A 103 -17.96 9.38 -3.48
CA TYR A 103 -17.72 7.93 -3.41
C TYR A 103 -17.93 7.39 -2.00
N SER A 104 -18.46 6.15 -1.94
CA SER A 104 -18.48 5.36 -0.72
C SER A 104 -17.23 4.52 -0.64
N VAL A 105 -16.28 4.85 0.25
CA VAL A 105 -15.02 4.13 0.41
C VAL A 105 -15.09 3.21 1.60
N HIS A 106 -14.92 1.91 1.36
CA HIS A 106 -14.80 0.87 2.38
C HIS A 106 -13.37 0.38 2.44
N THR A 107 -12.69 0.60 3.57
CA THR A 107 -11.27 0.26 3.73
C THR A 107 -11.11 -1.01 4.57
N ILE A 108 -10.34 -1.97 4.07
CA ILE A 108 -9.96 -3.19 4.78
C ILE A 108 -8.44 -3.38 4.80
N PRO A 109 -7.86 -3.97 5.88
CA PRO A 109 -6.44 -4.25 5.93
C PRO A 109 -6.08 -5.48 5.08
N GLY A 110 -5.06 -5.36 4.26
CA GLY A 110 -4.41 -6.45 3.52
C GLY A 110 -2.97 -6.71 3.98
N ASP A 111 -2.38 -5.78 4.77
CA ASP A 111 -1.06 -5.92 5.43
C ASP A 111 0.09 -6.30 4.47
N TRP A 112 0.01 -5.89 3.20
CA TRP A 112 0.91 -6.25 2.10
C TRP A 112 0.89 -7.75 1.73
N LYS A 113 -0.07 -8.53 2.23
CA LYS A 113 -0.13 -9.99 2.11
C LYS A 113 -1.34 -10.43 1.30
N PRO A 114 -1.15 -11.15 0.18
CA PRO A 114 -2.25 -11.65 -0.63
C PRO A 114 -3.20 -12.58 0.14
N ASP A 115 -2.67 -13.40 1.06
CA ASP A 115 -3.51 -14.31 1.86
C ASP A 115 -4.41 -13.54 2.84
N VAL A 116 -3.92 -12.44 3.44
CA VAL A 116 -4.74 -11.58 4.31
C VAL A 116 -5.82 -10.88 3.49
N ALA A 117 -5.46 -10.30 2.34
CA ALA A 117 -6.42 -9.68 1.42
C ALA A 117 -7.49 -10.69 0.99
N LYS A 118 -7.10 -11.92 0.61
CA LYS A 118 -7.99 -13.01 0.25
C LYS A 118 -9.00 -13.32 1.36
N GLU A 119 -8.53 -13.48 2.59
CA GLU A 119 -9.39 -13.76 3.75
C GLU A 119 -10.38 -12.61 3.99
N ARG A 120 -9.91 -11.37 3.98
CA ARG A 120 -10.74 -10.19 4.23
C ARG A 120 -11.79 -9.96 3.15
N VAL A 121 -11.41 -10.11 1.88
CA VAL A 121 -12.35 -9.99 0.75
C VAL A 121 -13.39 -11.12 0.79
N ALA A 122 -12.97 -12.36 1.07
CA ALA A 122 -13.91 -13.48 1.19
C ALA A 122 -14.94 -13.26 2.31
N ALA A 123 -14.55 -12.62 3.41
CA ALA A 123 -15.44 -12.31 4.53
C ALA A 123 -16.56 -11.30 4.19
N ILE A 124 -16.41 -10.50 3.11
CA ILE A 124 -17.45 -9.59 2.62
C ILE A 124 -18.67 -10.38 2.12
N GLY A 125 -18.45 -11.47 1.38
CA GLY A 125 -19.47 -12.45 0.97
C GLY A 125 -20.44 -11.99 -0.13
N HIS A 126 -20.49 -10.69 -0.46
CA HIS A 126 -21.31 -10.12 -1.53
C HIS A 126 -20.59 -8.92 -2.17
N TYR A 127 -20.62 -8.84 -3.50
CA TYR A 127 -19.78 -7.88 -4.24
C TYR A 127 -20.58 -7.00 -5.22
N ASN A 128 -21.92 -7.12 -5.20
CA ASN A 128 -22.78 -6.45 -6.18
C ASN A 128 -22.72 -4.93 -6.11
N ASP A 129 -22.45 -4.37 -4.93
CA ASP A 129 -22.41 -2.94 -4.70
C ASP A 129 -21.01 -2.32 -4.89
N ILE A 130 -19.97 -3.14 -5.15
CA ILE A 130 -18.61 -2.68 -5.36
C ILE A 130 -18.41 -2.35 -6.84
N ASP A 131 -17.96 -1.15 -7.16
CA ASP A 131 -17.65 -0.69 -8.51
C ASP A 131 -16.16 -0.76 -8.83
N LEU A 132 -15.31 -0.58 -7.80
CA LEU A 132 -13.86 -0.63 -7.95
C LEU A 132 -13.19 -1.20 -6.69
N VAL A 133 -12.14 -2.00 -6.90
CA VAL A 133 -11.19 -2.42 -5.88
C VAL A 133 -9.87 -1.67 -6.11
N PHE A 134 -9.43 -0.90 -5.12
CA PHE A 134 -8.10 -0.32 -5.06
C PHE A 134 -7.26 -1.04 -4.00
N ALA A 135 -6.24 -1.76 -4.41
CA ALA A 135 -5.29 -2.39 -3.50
C ALA A 135 -3.93 -1.69 -3.54
N HIS A 136 -3.29 -1.57 -2.38
CA HIS A 136 -2.01 -0.87 -2.26
C HIS A 136 -0.83 -1.60 -2.91
N ASN A 137 -1.01 -2.86 -3.37
CA ASN A 137 -0.09 -3.55 -4.28
C ASN A 137 -0.85 -4.53 -5.20
N ASP A 138 -0.16 -5.01 -6.24
CA ASP A 138 -0.73 -5.89 -7.26
C ASP A 138 -1.10 -7.27 -6.70
N ASP A 139 -0.29 -7.82 -5.80
CA ASP A 139 -0.57 -9.15 -5.21
C ASP A 139 -1.90 -9.16 -4.45
N MET A 140 -2.21 -8.09 -3.71
CA MET A 140 -3.49 -7.97 -3.00
C MET A 140 -4.64 -7.70 -3.98
N ALA A 141 -4.42 -6.93 -5.06
CA ALA A 141 -5.42 -6.70 -6.11
C ALA A 141 -5.79 -8.01 -6.79
N LEU A 142 -4.79 -8.81 -7.18
CA LEU A 142 -4.98 -10.12 -7.79
C LEU A 142 -5.68 -11.10 -6.83
N ALA A 143 -5.30 -11.09 -5.56
CA ALA A 143 -5.96 -11.91 -4.54
C ALA A 143 -7.45 -11.57 -4.42
N ALA A 144 -7.80 -10.28 -4.42
CA ALA A 144 -9.18 -9.80 -4.40
C ALA A 144 -9.95 -10.25 -5.66
N TYR A 145 -9.36 -10.06 -6.85
CA TYR A 145 -9.94 -10.52 -8.10
C TYR A 145 -10.24 -12.02 -8.07
N ASN A 146 -9.29 -12.84 -7.67
CA ASN A 146 -9.44 -14.30 -7.64
C ASN A 146 -10.56 -14.75 -6.69
N VAL A 147 -10.70 -14.10 -5.52
CA VAL A 147 -11.79 -14.39 -4.58
C VAL A 147 -13.14 -14.04 -5.17
N ILE A 148 -13.28 -12.84 -5.72
CA ILE A 148 -14.53 -12.34 -6.29
C ILE A 148 -14.92 -13.19 -7.50
N ASN A 149 -13.95 -13.48 -8.40
CA ASN A 149 -14.18 -14.30 -9.59
C ASN A 149 -14.61 -15.74 -9.26
N ALA A 150 -14.07 -16.33 -8.21
CA ALA A 150 -14.46 -17.66 -7.75
C ALA A 150 -15.87 -17.69 -7.14
N ALA A 151 -16.30 -16.60 -6.51
CA ALA A 151 -17.62 -16.47 -5.90
C ALA A 151 -18.69 -16.02 -6.92
N ASP A 152 -18.36 -15.04 -7.75
CA ASP A 152 -19.24 -14.46 -8.78
C ASP A 152 -18.40 -13.87 -9.92
N SER A 153 -18.27 -14.62 -11.00
CA SER A 153 -17.48 -14.21 -12.17
C SER A 153 -18.08 -13.02 -12.92
N LEU A 154 -19.38 -12.77 -12.84
CA LEU A 154 -20.01 -11.60 -13.45
C LEU A 154 -19.67 -10.33 -12.67
N CYS A 155 -19.65 -10.40 -11.36
CA CYS A 155 -19.15 -9.31 -10.51
C CYS A 155 -17.68 -9.01 -10.83
N ALA A 156 -16.81 -10.03 -10.92
CA ALA A 156 -15.39 -9.84 -11.23
C ALA A 156 -15.15 -9.18 -12.59
N GLN A 157 -15.98 -9.47 -13.59
CA GLN A 157 -15.90 -8.82 -14.92
C GLN A 157 -16.39 -7.36 -14.91
N ARG A 158 -17.28 -6.99 -13.99
CA ARG A 158 -17.84 -5.65 -13.87
C ARG A 158 -16.96 -4.73 -13.04
N ILE A 159 -16.42 -5.24 -11.95
CA ILE A 159 -15.60 -4.47 -11.00
C ILE A 159 -14.27 -4.11 -11.65
N LYS A 160 -13.83 -2.86 -11.48
CA LYS A 160 -12.50 -2.44 -11.87
C LYS A 160 -11.49 -2.74 -10.76
N PHE A 161 -10.28 -3.15 -11.13
CA PHE A 161 -9.22 -3.44 -10.17
C PHE A 161 -8.02 -2.55 -10.44
N ILE A 162 -7.47 -1.94 -9.39
CA ILE A 162 -6.25 -1.13 -9.42
C ILE A 162 -5.30 -1.70 -8.39
N GLY A 163 -4.07 -2.03 -8.82
CA GLY A 163 -2.92 -2.34 -7.99
C GLY A 163 -1.84 -1.28 -8.12
N ILE A 164 -0.78 -1.42 -7.36
CA ILE A 164 0.46 -0.63 -7.44
C ILE A 164 1.61 -1.62 -7.58
N ASP A 165 2.68 -1.24 -8.24
CA ASP A 165 3.98 -1.88 -8.48
C ASP A 165 4.19 -2.28 -9.96
N ALA A 166 3.14 -2.47 -10.74
CA ALA A 166 3.21 -2.89 -12.15
C ALA A 166 4.07 -4.16 -12.33
N LEU A 167 3.80 -5.18 -11.50
CA LEU A 167 4.53 -6.45 -11.53
C LEU A 167 4.42 -7.12 -12.90
N VAL A 168 5.57 -7.53 -13.45
CA VAL A 168 5.66 -8.24 -14.74
C VAL A 168 5.62 -9.75 -14.48
N GLY A 169 4.63 -10.44 -15.01
CA GLY A 169 4.52 -11.90 -14.86
C GLY A 169 3.17 -12.44 -15.34
N VAL A 170 2.97 -13.74 -15.12
CA VAL A 170 1.74 -14.46 -15.52
C VAL A 170 0.50 -13.89 -14.81
N ASP A 171 0.71 -13.25 -13.68
CA ASP A 171 -0.32 -12.67 -12.83
C ASP A 171 -0.34 -11.14 -12.88
N ALA A 172 0.40 -10.55 -13.84
CA ALA A 172 0.40 -9.10 -14.01
C ALA A 172 -0.98 -8.60 -14.43
N VAL A 173 -1.46 -7.58 -13.74
CA VAL A 173 -2.77 -6.94 -13.95
C VAL A 173 -2.75 -5.99 -15.17
N LEU A 174 -1.73 -6.09 -16.02
CA LEU A 174 -1.56 -5.27 -17.21
C LEU A 174 -1.97 -6.08 -18.45
N ASP A 175 -3.25 -6.01 -18.79
CA ASP A 175 -3.75 -6.25 -20.14
C ASP A 175 -4.45 -4.98 -20.66
#